data_9c1a7368c7f55704e0569a23249a7fe8
#
_entry.id   9c1a7368c7f55704e0569a23249a7fe8
#
_cell.length_a   1.000
_cell.length_b   1.000
_cell.length_c   1.000
_cell.angle_alpha   90.00
_cell.angle_beta   90.00
_cell.angle_gamma   90.00
#
_symmetry.space_group_name_H-M   'P 1'
#
loop_
_entity.id
_entity.type
_entity.pdbx_description
1 polymer ?
#
loop_
_entity_poly.entity_id
_entity_poly.type
_entity_poly.pdbx_seq_one_letter_code
_entity_poly.pdbx_strand_id
1 'polypeptide(L)'
;VTIAQDRIAGSNAADKSQPWYNVAEGATLVIKSNDFYAENLTIDNEWWTKYEGNETRGPQALSLYVEADRVAFNNCRIRSYQDTYLSPKTGNTNTGNNQPHYYDRNYFRNTMIEGAVDFIYGGGDVYFDNCTLNIVRESGGYIVAPSHYTDLKDNQGNITQVSTRWGYV
;
A
#
# COMPACT_ATOMS: atom_id res chain seq x y z
N VAL A 1 -1.89 -14.71 -14.60
CA VAL A 1 -3.23 -14.64 -13.97
C VAL A 1 -3.45 -13.20 -13.50
N THR A 2 -4.68 -12.68 -13.65
CA THR A 2 -5.05 -11.34 -13.17
C THR A 2 -6.08 -11.47 -12.06
N ILE A 3 -5.83 -10.76 -10.96
CA ILE A 3 -6.79 -10.52 -9.88
C ILE A 3 -7.18 -9.05 -10.01
N ALA A 4 -8.45 -8.75 -10.22
CA ALA A 4 -8.91 -7.39 -10.47
C ALA A 4 -10.18 -7.06 -9.69
N GLN A 5 -10.31 -5.80 -9.33
CA GLN A 5 -11.52 -5.17 -8.81
C GLN A 5 -11.52 -3.67 -9.13
N ASP A 6 -12.61 -2.97 -8.81
CA ASP A 6 -12.77 -1.53 -9.01
C ASP A 6 -13.31 -0.83 -7.76
N ARG A 7 -12.58 -0.92 -6.65
CA ARG A 7 -12.98 -0.31 -5.38
C ARG A 7 -12.08 0.86 -5.02
N ILE A 8 -12.68 1.81 -4.34
CA ILE A 8 -11.98 2.95 -3.75
C ILE A 8 -12.04 2.87 -2.24
N ALA A 9 -10.98 3.35 -1.59
CA ALA A 9 -10.96 3.51 -0.15
C ALA A 9 -11.55 4.87 0.24
N GLY A 10 -12.27 4.90 1.32
CA GLY A 10 -12.86 6.13 1.85
C GLY A 10 -14.15 6.56 1.16
N SER A 11 -14.78 7.59 1.71
CA SER A 11 -15.93 8.22 1.07
C SER A 11 -15.45 9.08 -0.09
N ASN A 12 -15.64 8.63 -1.31
CA ASN A 12 -15.53 9.56 -2.41
C ASN A 12 -16.72 10.51 -2.38
N ALA A 13 -16.44 11.79 -2.19
CA ALA A 13 -17.47 12.81 -2.21
C ALA A 13 -18.18 12.94 -3.58
N ALA A 14 -17.58 12.39 -4.63
CA ALA A 14 -18.12 12.45 -5.98
C ALA A 14 -19.12 11.33 -6.30
N ASP A 15 -18.96 10.14 -5.70
CA ASP A 15 -19.90 9.03 -5.93
C ASP A 15 -20.41 8.45 -4.59
N LYS A 16 -21.51 9.01 -4.12
CA LYS A 16 -22.18 8.56 -2.89
C LYS A 16 -22.90 7.21 -3.05
N SER A 17 -22.94 6.65 -4.25
CA SER A 17 -23.56 5.35 -4.51
C SER A 17 -22.64 4.18 -4.17
N GLN A 18 -21.33 4.44 -4.06
CA GLN A 18 -20.36 3.41 -3.68
C GLN A 18 -20.34 3.19 -2.17
N PRO A 19 -20.29 1.93 -1.72
CA PRO A 19 -20.12 1.65 -0.31
C PRO A 19 -18.80 2.23 0.21
N TRP A 20 -18.82 2.66 1.45
CA TRP A 20 -17.62 3.14 2.11
C TRP A 20 -16.74 1.96 2.53
N TYR A 21 -15.54 1.88 1.95
CA TYR A 21 -14.54 0.89 2.32
C TYR A 21 -13.43 1.56 3.15
N ASN A 22 -12.96 0.89 4.20
CA ASN A 22 -11.69 1.30 4.78
C ASN A 22 -10.55 0.93 3.81
N VAL A 23 -9.34 1.43 4.10
CA VAL A 23 -8.21 1.30 3.19
C VAL A 23 -7.92 -0.17 2.83
N ALA A 24 -7.96 -1.07 3.80
CA ALA A 24 -7.71 -2.50 3.55
C ALA A 24 -8.87 -3.16 2.76
N GLU A 25 -10.11 -2.82 3.07
CA GLU A 25 -11.29 -3.35 2.36
C GLU A 25 -11.37 -2.89 0.91
N GLY A 26 -10.81 -1.71 0.62
CA GLY A 26 -10.71 -1.17 -0.74
C GLY A 26 -9.60 -1.80 -1.58
N ALA A 27 -8.69 -2.56 -1.00
CA ALA A 27 -7.58 -3.16 -1.72
C ALA A 27 -8.00 -4.40 -2.53
N THR A 28 -7.44 -4.55 -3.73
CA THR A 28 -7.69 -5.71 -4.59
C THR A 28 -7.17 -7.00 -3.96
N LEU A 29 -5.99 -6.93 -3.35
CA LEU A 29 -5.40 -8.05 -2.61
C LEU A 29 -4.92 -7.55 -1.25
N VAL A 30 -5.29 -8.29 -0.21
CA VAL A 30 -4.88 -8.04 1.18
C VAL A 30 -4.09 -9.22 1.70
N ILE A 31 -2.87 -8.98 2.14
CA ILE A 31 -1.99 -9.98 2.75
C ILE A 31 -1.84 -9.67 4.23
N LYS A 32 -2.25 -10.61 5.08
CA LYS A 32 -2.14 -10.53 6.55
C LYS A 32 -1.41 -11.72 7.17
N SER A 33 -0.88 -12.60 6.34
CA SER A 33 -0.12 -13.78 6.79
C SER A 33 1.34 -13.62 6.41
N ASN A 34 2.22 -13.88 7.38
CA ASN A 34 3.65 -13.94 7.13
C ASN A 34 4.01 -15.07 6.15
N ASP A 35 5.22 -14.98 5.59
CA ASP A 35 5.77 -16.00 4.69
C ASP A 35 4.94 -16.19 3.41
N PHE A 36 4.39 -15.11 2.86
CA PHE A 36 3.63 -15.13 1.62
C PHE A 36 4.55 -14.96 0.40
N TYR A 37 4.32 -15.78 -0.61
CA TYR A 37 4.98 -15.66 -1.91
C TYR A 37 3.98 -15.73 -3.05
N ALA A 38 4.16 -14.84 -4.01
CA ALA A 38 3.39 -14.85 -5.26
C ALA A 38 4.29 -14.58 -6.47
N GLU A 39 3.96 -15.21 -7.60
CA GLU A 39 4.64 -14.94 -8.87
C GLU A 39 3.69 -14.99 -10.07
N ASN A 40 4.10 -14.30 -11.13
CA ASN A 40 3.39 -14.30 -12.41
C ASN A 40 1.93 -13.82 -12.30
N LEU A 41 1.69 -12.84 -11.42
CA LEU A 41 0.37 -12.26 -11.18
C LEU A 41 0.30 -10.80 -11.63
N THR A 42 -0.86 -10.41 -12.14
CA THR A 42 -1.28 -9.02 -12.22
C THR A 42 -2.32 -8.77 -11.12
N ILE A 43 -2.08 -7.73 -10.30
CA ILE A 43 -3.01 -7.27 -9.28
C ILE A 43 -3.43 -5.87 -9.71
N ASP A 44 -4.71 -5.71 -10.02
CA ASP A 44 -5.22 -4.51 -10.67
C ASP A 44 -6.41 -3.93 -9.91
N ASN A 45 -6.31 -2.70 -9.51
CA ASN A 45 -7.50 -1.95 -9.15
C ASN A 45 -7.94 -1.13 -10.37
N GLU A 46 -8.89 -1.67 -11.11
CA GLU A 46 -9.35 -1.12 -12.40
C GLU A 46 -10.16 0.17 -12.26
N TRP A 47 -10.34 0.67 -11.06
CA TRP A 47 -11.12 1.88 -10.85
C TRP A 47 -10.64 3.03 -11.72
N TRP A 48 -9.34 3.25 -11.80
CA TRP A 48 -8.74 4.34 -12.55
C TRP A 48 -9.00 4.26 -14.07
N THR A 49 -9.03 3.05 -14.64
CA THR A 49 -9.27 2.86 -16.08
C THR A 49 -10.71 3.14 -16.47
N LYS A 50 -11.63 2.96 -15.54
CA LYS A 50 -13.06 3.26 -15.75
C LYS A 50 -13.38 4.74 -15.62
N TYR A 51 -12.52 5.48 -14.94
CA TYR A 51 -12.74 6.88 -14.59
C TYR A 51 -11.65 7.81 -15.14
N GLU A 52 -10.87 7.30 -16.10
CA GLU A 52 -9.82 8.04 -16.80
C GLU A 52 -10.35 9.35 -17.36
N GLY A 53 -9.67 10.45 -17.07
CA GLY A 53 -10.07 11.81 -17.48
C GLY A 53 -10.86 12.60 -16.41
N ASN A 54 -11.23 12.02 -15.29
CA ASN A 54 -11.83 12.73 -14.17
C ASN A 54 -10.82 13.04 -13.07
N GLU A 55 -9.66 13.56 -13.48
CA GLU A 55 -8.41 13.57 -12.73
C GLU A 55 -8.28 14.65 -11.66
N THR A 56 -9.31 15.38 -11.31
CA THR A 56 -9.16 16.51 -10.39
C THR A 56 -8.82 16.10 -8.97
N ARG A 57 -9.13 14.89 -8.54
CA ARG A 57 -8.59 14.20 -7.37
C ARG A 57 -8.97 12.73 -7.50
N GLY A 58 -8.03 11.88 -7.86
CA GLY A 58 -8.25 10.44 -7.81
C GLY A 58 -8.51 10.01 -6.38
N PRO A 59 -9.57 9.24 -6.10
CA PRO A 59 -9.68 8.57 -4.82
C PRO A 59 -8.60 7.52 -4.66
N GLN A 60 -8.28 7.22 -3.42
CA GLN A 60 -7.37 6.14 -3.09
C GLN A 60 -7.96 4.80 -3.57
N ALA A 61 -7.24 4.12 -4.41
CA ALA A 61 -7.68 2.88 -5.05
C ALA A 61 -6.57 1.83 -4.95
N LEU A 62 -6.47 1.15 -3.81
CA LEU A 62 -5.38 0.22 -3.57
C LEU A 62 -5.48 -1.03 -4.43
N SER A 63 -4.36 -1.43 -4.99
CA SER A 63 -4.21 -2.77 -5.54
C SER A 63 -3.71 -3.75 -4.49
N LEU A 64 -2.71 -3.36 -3.70
CA LEU A 64 -2.07 -4.27 -2.77
C LEU A 64 -1.92 -3.63 -1.39
N TYR A 65 -2.43 -4.33 -0.39
CA TYR A 65 -2.27 -4.04 1.03
C TYR A 65 -1.50 -5.18 1.72
N VAL A 66 -0.35 -4.88 2.32
CA VAL A 66 0.49 -5.90 2.97
C VAL A 66 0.74 -5.54 4.43
N GLU A 67 0.03 -6.20 5.32
CA GLU A 67 0.19 -6.11 6.78
C GLU A 67 0.79 -7.44 7.29
N ALA A 68 2.01 -7.74 6.84
CA ALA A 68 2.67 -9.02 7.11
C ALA A 68 4.18 -8.92 6.90
N ASP A 69 4.91 -9.81 7.57
CA ASP A 69 6.36 -9.95 7.43
C ASP A 69 6.76 -11.07 6.46
N ARG A 70 7.89 -10.91 5.80
CA ARG A 70 8.46 -11.87 4.82
C ARG A 70 7.49 -12.17 3.68
N VAL A 71 7.06 -11.09 3.02
CA VAL A 71 6.21 -11.16 1.84
C VAL A 71 7.04 -10.91 0.59
N ALA A 72 6.89 -11.75 -0.42
CA ALA A 72 7.63 -11.60 -1.67
C ALA A 72 6.76 -11.76 -2.92
N PHE A 73 7.07 -10.92 -3.91
CA PHE A 73 6.46 -10.94 -5.24
C PHE A 73 7.55 -11.03 -6.31
N ASN A 74 7.39 -11.92 -7.27
CA ASN A 74 8.32 -12.09 -8.38
C ASN A 74 7.58 -12.09 -9.73
N ASN A 75 8.09 -11.34 -10.69
CA ASN A 75 7.50 -11.23 -12.02
C ASN A 75 6.00 -10.88 -11.99
N CYS A 76 5.66 -9.87 -11.17
CA CYS A 76 4.29 -9.41 -10.98
C CYS A 76 4.08 -8.03 -11.61
N ARG A 77 2.82 -7.67 -11.77
CA ARG A 77 2.39 -6.32 -12.13
C ARG A 77 1.34 -5.86 -11.13
N ILE A 78 1.57 -4.72 -10.48
CA ILE A 78 0.68 -4.15 -9.46
C ILE A 78 0.32 -2.77 -9.94
N ARG A 79 -0.97 -2.52 -10.18
CA ARG A 79 -1.37 -1.31 -10.86
C ARG A 79 -2.64 -0.69 -10.30
N SER A 80 -2.59 0.63 -10.19
CA SER A 80 -3.70 1.51 -9.90
C SER A 80 -3.29 2.94 -10.26
N TYR A 81 -3.97 3.94 -9.70
CA TYR A 81 -3.67 5.35 -9.94
C TYR A 81 -3.12 6.04 -8.69
N GLN A 82 -3.90 6.11 -7.62
CA GLN A 82 -3.47 6.67 -6.34
C GLN A 82 -3.41 5.58 -5.27
N ASP A 83 -2.34 5.60 -4.47
CA ASP A 83 -2.18 4.67 -3.36
C ASP A 83 -2.14 3.18 -3.78
N THR A 84 -1.37 2.84 -4.81
CA THR A 84 -1.39 1.49 -5.40
C THR A 84 -0.95 0.39 -4.44
N TYR A 85 0.16 0.59 -3.71
CA TYR A 85 0.72 -0.35 -2.75
C TYR A 85 0.88 0.28 -1.38
N LEU A 86 0.29 -0.34 -0.38
CA LEU A 86 0.43 0.01 1.03
C LEU A 86 1.10 -1.09 1.83
N SER A 87 2.20 -0.75 2.49
CA SER A 87 2.69 -1.45 3.67
C SER A 87 2.34 -0.60 4.88
N PRO A 88 1.29 -0.94 5.64
CA PRO A 88 0.83 -0.08 6.72
C PRO A 88 1.88 0.02 7.81
N LYS A 89 1.78 1.06 8.60
CA LYS A 89 2.58 1.19 9.81
C LYS A 89 2.22 0.07 10.77
N THR A 90 3.14 -0.82 11.03
CA THR A 90 2.97 -1.76 12.12
C THR A 90 3.28 -1.07 13.43
N GLY A 91 2.43 -1.25 14.40
CA GLY A 91 2.48 -0.60 15.71
C GLY A 91 1.32 0.34 15.98
N ASN A 92 0.37 0.55 15.05
CA ASN A 92 -0.90 1.17 15.42
C ASN A 92 -1.82 0.12 16.03
N THR A 93 -1.52 -0.26 17.21
CA THR A 93 -2.36 -1.15 17.97
C THR A 93 -3.42 -0.36 18.72
N ASN A 94 -4.46 0.09 18.02
CA ASN A 94 -5.74 0.24 18.66
C ASN A 94 -6.30 -1.10 19.18
N THR A 95 -5.51 -2.16 19.11
CA THR A 95 -5.90 -3.52 19.52
C THR A 95 -5.48 -3.86 20.94
N GLY A 96 -4.98 -2.90 21.71
CA GLY A 96 -4.67 -3.09 23.15
C GLY A 96 -3.48 -4.04 23.45
N ASN A 97 -2.93 -4.68 22.48
CA ASN A 97 -1.74 -5.51 22.63
C ASN A 97 -0.53 -4.73 22.12
N ASN A 98 0.16 -4.05 23.02
CA ASN A 98 1.42 -3.32 22.78
C ASN A 98 2.57 -4.26 22.32
N GLN A 99 2.32 -5.13 21.37
CA GLN A 99 3.37 -5.92 20.74
C GLN A 99 3.83 -5.17 19.51
N PRO A 100 5.04 -4.63 19.50
CA PRO A 100 5.59 -4.05 18.29
C PRO A 100 5.69 -5.17 17.24
N HIS A 101 4.98 -5.02 16.14
CA HIS A 101 5.27 -5.80 14.95
C HIS A 101 6.62 -5.31 14.42
N TYR A 102 7.64 -6.09 14.62
CA TYR A 102 9.02 -5.65 14.41
C TYR A 102 9.47 -5.67 12.96
N TYR A 103 8.71 -6.30 12.05
CA TYR A 103 9.17 -6.51 10.69
C TYR A 103 8.00 -6.62 9.72
N ASP A 104 7.87 -5.66 8.83
CA ASP A 104 7.04 -5.74 7.63
C ASP A 104 7.98 -5.75 6.43
N ARG A 105 8.78 -6.82 6.34
CA ARG A 105 9.74 -6.98 5.25
C ARG A 105 9.01 -7.45 4.00
N ASN A 106 9.05 -6.62 2.98
CA ASN A 106 8.44 -6.89 1.69
C ASN A 106 9.51 -6.86 0.60
N TYR A 107 9.52 -7.84 -0.26
CA TYR A 107 10.49 -8.00 -1.33
C TYR A 107 9.78 -8.11 -2.68
N PHE A 108 10.13 -7.23 -3.58
CA PHE A 108 9.63 -7.26 -4.97
C PHE A 108 10.80 -7.50 -5.90
N ARG A 109 10.65 -8.48 -6.80
CA ARG A 109 11.65 -8.79 -7.81
C ARG A 109 11.01 -8.85 -9.20
N ASN A 110 11.70 -8.28 -10.20
CA ASN A 110 11.23 -8.29 -11.59
C ASN A 110 9.76 -7.81 -11.71
N THR A 111 9.34 -6.92 -10.84
CA THR A 111 7.94 -6.53 -10.69
C THR A 111 7.74 -5.10 -11.15
N MET A 112 6.64 -4.84 -11.86
CA MET A 112 6.22 -3.50 -12.21
C MET A 112 5.16 -3.01 -11.23
N ILE A 113 5.36 -1.81 -10.67
CA ILE A 113 4.37 -1.12 -9.85
C ILE A 113 4.01 0.19 -10.54
N GLU A 114 2.73 0.39 -10.79
CA GLU A 114 2.20 1.51 -11.57
C GLU A 114 1.25 2.36 -10.75
N GLY A 115 1.38 3.67 -10.90
CA GLY A 115 0.50 4.64 -10.27
C GLY A 115 0.85 6.07 -10.65
N ALA A 116 0.15 7.02 -10.08
CA ALA A 116 0.39 8.45 -10.33
C ALA A 116 0.68 9.23 -9.06
N VAL A 117 -0.03 8.93 -7.96
CA VAL A 117 0.09 9.69 -6.71
C VAL A 117 0.27 8.72 -5.55
N ASP A 118 1.35 8.92 -4.78
CA ASP A 118 1.65 8.18 -3.56
C ASP A 118 1.53 6.66 -3.73
N PHE A 119 1.94 6.17 -4.91
CA PHE A 119 1.60 4.81 -5.31
C PHE A 119 2.42 3.72 -4.61
N ILE A 120 3.42 4.11 -3.83
CA ILE A 120 4.12 3.30 -2.83
C ILE A 120 4.06 4.06 -1.52
N TYR A 121 3.32 3.56 -0.53
CA TYR A 121 3.21 4.30 0.72
C TYR A 121 3.14 3.41 1.96
N GLY A 122 3.33 4.03 3.12
CA GLY A 122 3.33 3.36 4.39
C GLY A 122 4.68 3.36 5.10
N GLY A 123 4.88 2.45 6.03
CA GLY A 123 6.04 2.43 6.92
C GLY A 123 6.78 1.09 6.99
N GLY A 124 6.53 0.18 6.06
CA GLY A 124 7.22 -1.11 6.01
C GLY A 124 8.63 -1.02 5.44
N ASP A 125 9.43 -2.04 5.68
CA ASP A 125 10.75 -2.24 5.07
C ASP A 125 10.57 -2.90 3.71
N VAL A 126 10.80 -2.17 2.62
CA VAL A 126 10.53 -2.65 1.27
C VAL A 126 11.80 -2.63 0.42
N TYR A 127 12.10 -3.76 -0.22
CA TYR A 127 13.22 -3.89 -1.13
C TYR A 127 12.74 -4.20 -2.56
N PHE A 128 13.17 -3.37 -3.52
CA PHE A 128 12.87 -3.52 -4.93
C PHE A 128 14.10 -4.00 -5.70
N ASP A 129 14.05 -5.22 -6.23
CA ASP A 129 15.12 -5.84 -7.01
C ASP A 129 14.71 -5.94 -8.49
N ASN A 130 15.42 -5.23 -9.36
CA ASN A 130 15.12 -5.20 -10.79
C ASN A 130 13.65 -4.87 -11.10
N CYS A 131 13.08 -3.91 -10.38
CA CYS A 131 11.69 -3.50 -10.52
C CYS A 131 11.55 -2.25 -11.40
N THR A 132 10.37 -2.08 -11.97
CA THR A 132 9.97 -0.86 -12.67
C THR A 132 8.91 -0.13 -11.86
N LEU A 133 9.18 1.12 -11.49
CA LEU A 133 8.23 2.03 -10.87
C LEU A 133 7.73 2.99 -11.96
N ASN A 134 6.50 2.79 -12.41
CA ASN A 134 5.95 3.48 -13.56
C ASN A 134 4.92 4.54 -13.18
N ILE A 135 5.21 5.81 -13.51
CA ILE A 135 4.25 6.90 -13.37
C ILE A 135 3.35 6.92 -14.60
N VAL A 136 2.05 6.68 -14.39
CA VAL A 136 1.06 6.60 -15.49
C VAL A 136 0.45 7.95 -15.85
N ARG A 137 0.84 9.03 -15.18
CA ARG A 137 0.33 10.38 -15.39
C ARG A 137 1.34 11.23 -16.15
N GLU A 138 0.93 11.86 -17.25
CA GLU A 138 1.80 12.70 -18.08
C GLU A 138 2.34 13.93 -17.35
N SER A 139 1.55 14.55 -16.49
CA SER A 139 1.96 15.72 -15.70
C SER A 139 2.94 15.39 -14.55
N GLY A 140 3.41 14.14 -14.46
CA GLY A 140 4.22 13.66 -13.34
C GLY A 140 3.38 13.28 -12.13
N GLY A 141 4.05 12.85 -11.06
CA GLY A 141 3.37 12.36 -9.87
C GLY A 141 4.33 12.14 -8.70
N TYR A 142 3.83 11.47 -7.68
CA TYR A 142 4.59 11.12 -6.49
C TYR A 142 4.74 9.60 -6.39
N ILE A 143 5.97 9.11 -6.44
CA ILE A 143 6.26 7.67 -6.38
C ILE A 143 6.02 7.16 -4.97
N VAL A 144 6.54 7.87 -3.97
CA VAL A 144 6.53 7.39 -2.59
C VAL A 144 5.93 8.42 -1.63
N ALA A 145 5.16 7.93 -0.67
CA ALA A 145 4.67 8.67 0.50
C ALA A 145 5.02 7.88 1.77
N PRO A 146 6.29 7.93 2.22
CA PRO A 146 6.71 7.16 3.37
C PRO A 146 6.08 7.71 4.63
N SER A 147 5.66 6.81 5.50
CA SER A 147 5.14 7.17 6.81
C SER A 147 5.70 6.23 7.87
N HIS A 148 6.36 6.78 8.87
CA HIS A 148 6.90 6.04 9.99
C HIS A 148 6.19 6.39 11.28
N TYR A 149 6.31 5.52 12.28
CA TYR A 149 5.92 5.88 13.63
C TYR A 149 7.00 6.72 14.28
N THR A 150 6.56 7.83 14.80
CA THR A 150 7.28 8.49 15.87
C THR A 150 6.99 7.74 17.17
N ASP A 151 7.99 7.37 17.88
CA ASP A 151 8.02 6.94 19.27
C ASP A 151 6.77 6.28 19.89
N LEU A 152 6.90 5.05 20.32
CA LEU A 152 5.89 4.44 21.20
C LEU A 152 5.89 5.17 22.53
N LYS A 153 4.71 5.57 22.97
CA LYS A 153 4.51 6.24 24.26
C LYS A 153 3.72 5.33 25.20
N ASP A 154 4.09 5.33 26.47
CA ASP A 154 3.28 4.73 27.53
C ASP A 154 2.01 5.56 27.82
N ASN A 155 1.19 5.06 28.75
CA ASN A 155 -0.04 5.74 29.15
C ASN A 155 0.19 7.10 29.85
N GLN A 156 1.46 7.42 30.21
CA GLN A 156 1.88 8.68 30.82
C GLN A 156 2.52 9.62 29.78
N GLY A 157 2.62 9.18 28.53
CA GLY A 157 3.19 9.95 27.44
C GLY A 157 4.73 9.87 27.32
N ASN A 158 5.38 9.01 28.11
CA ASN A 158 6.82 8.82 28.02
C ASN A 158 7.14 7.96 26.80
N ILE A 159 8.22 8.31 26.08
CA ILE A 159 8.73 7.54 24.96
C ILE A 159 9.32 6.23 25.48
N THR A 160 8.73 5.12 25.14
CA THR A 160 9.19 3.78 25.52
C THR A 160 10.00 3.09 24.43
N GLN A 161 9.84 3.52 23.18
CA GLN A 161 10.60 3.03 22.05
C GLN A 161 10.64 4.06 20.93
N VAL A 162 11.83 4.30 20.37
CA VAL A 162 12.03 5.11 19.16
C VAL A 162 11.93 4.17 17.95
N SER A 163 11.04 4.46 17.02
CA SER A 163 11.01 3.74 15.74
C SER A 163 12.18 4.22 14.88
N THR A 164 13.12 3.34 14.62
CA THR A 164 14.31 3.63 13.80
C THR A 164 14.31 2.86 12.48
N ARG A 165 13.24 2.14 12.17
CA ARG A 165 13.21 1.23 11.03
C ARG A 165 12.11 1.63 10.05
N TRP A 166 12.51 2.03 8.90
CA TRP A 166 11.70 2.18 7.71
C TRP A 166 12.62 2.38 6.52
N GLY A 167 12.22 1.94 5.39
CA GLY A 167 12.99 2.22 4.19
C GLY A 167 12.46 1.52 2.95
N TYR A 168 12.58 2.24 1.87
CA TYR A 168 12.43 1.69 0.53
C TYR A 168 13.83 1.65 -0.09
N VAL A 169 14.27 0.48 -0.49
CA VAL A 169 15.58 0.24 -1.10
C VAL A 169 15.42 -0.38 -2.48
#